data_a587c719018a6bdaa2bb352698997a90
#
_entry.id   a587c719018a6bdaa2bb352698997a90
#
_cell.length_a   1.000
_cell.length_b   1.000
_cell.length_c   1.000
_cell.angle_alpha   90.00
_cell.angle_beta   90.00
_cell.angle_gamma   90.00
#
_symmetry.space_group_name_H-M   'P 1'
#
loop_
_entity.id
_entity.type
_entity.pdbx_description
1 polymer ?
#
loop_
_entity_poly.entity_id
_entity_poly.type
_entity_poly.pdbx_seq_one_letter_code
_entity_poly.pdbx_strand_id
1 'polypeptide(L)'
;MRRIVLLLLLSVVAIMAAEAKPNKKVTIKVGSYNLMTSDSRVKHIAKNADMSHQRYWCHSAQAIAAQVSDLDCDIIGIQEVCDSIWGLTGDKGFRKLMEDAGNTQYKWILYPNGSKGNLSYDVAIGYKSEVFTELESGIYWLAGIFDRSEALPTAPKGSKRPCVWAKLQHNETGKILYFFSAHFVVPGISKEGNAFNAENCITYAEKLIGSRKVPSIIVGDFNAAKGAPGFDVVEGSGRWHDVFYILKDEGMLDESETKKGTCNAKNEQSISGWRPDHITIDGNLTAESFKTVRDKYPTTDGTEHYPSDHFPIVAELKF
;
A
#
# COMPACT_ATOMS: atom_id res chain seq x y z
N MET A 1 -26.67 48.17 48.28
CA MET A 1 -27.16 47.22 47.25
C MET A 1 -26.38 47.48 45.95
N ARG A 2 -25.32 46.70 45.70
CA ARG A 2 -24.50 46.80 44.47
C ARG A 2 -24.98 45.69 43.53
N ARG A 3 -25.48 46.05 42.36
CA ARG A 3 -25.85 45.12 41.30
C ARG A 3 -24.59 44.75 40.50
N ILE A 4 -24.21 43.49 40.53
CA ILE A 4 -23.16 42.92 39.70
C ILE A 4 -23.83 42.53 38.37
N VAL A 5 -23.42 43.19 37.29
CA VAL A 5 -23.81 42.81 35.91
C VAL A 5 -22.77 41.80 35.45
N LEU A 6 -23.25 40.54 35.26
CA LEU A 6 -22.44 39.45 34.70
C LEU A 6 -22.53 39.52 33.18
N LEU A 7 -21.50 39.99 32.52
CA LEU A 7 -21.36 39.94 31.06
C LEU A 7 -20.91 38.53 30.67
N LEU A 8 -21.84 37.75 30.12
CA LEU A 8 -21.56 36.50 29.44
C LEU A 8 -21.02 36.84 28.03
N LEU A 9 -19.72 36.71 27.82
CA LEU A 9 -19.08 36.69 26.52
C LEU A 9 -19.36 35.30 25.90
N LEU A 10 -20.35 35.20 25.05
CA LEU A 10 -20.53 34.07 24.09
C LEU A 10 -19.50 34.24 22.99
N SER A 11 -18.38 33.53 23.11
CA SER A 11 -17.48 33.31 21.99
C SER A 11 -18.13 32.32 21.01
N VAL A 12 -18.77 32.84 19.98
CA VAL A 12 -19.19 32.06 18.83
C VAL A 12 -17.92 31.71 18.05
N VAL A 13 -17.39 30.52 18.27
CA VAL A 13 -16.41 29.90 17.37
C VAL A 13 -17.21 29.51 16.14
N ALA A 14 -17.20 30.35 15.13
CA ALA A 14 -17.66 29.98 13.79
C ALA A 14 -16.67 28.96 13.24
N ILE A 15 -16.98 27.69 13.43
CA ILE A 15 -16.37 26.62 12.63
C ILE A 15 -16.92 26.84 11.22
N MET A 16 -16.11 27.45 10.36
CA MET A 16 -16.36 27.44 8.92
C MET A 16 -16.20 25.99 8.46
N ALA A 17 -17.24 25.19 8.60
CA ALA A 17 -17.37 23.98 7.83
C ALA A 17 -17.43 24.43 6.37
N ALA A 18 -16.34 24.26 5.63
CA ALA A 18 -16.39 24.37 4.18
C ALA A 18 -17.52 23.44 3.72
N GLU A 19 -18.59 24.01 3.16
CA GLU A 19 -19.67 23.21 2.60
C GLU A 19 -19.04 22.34 1.49
N ALA A 20 -18.77 21.09 1.83
CA ALA A 20 -18.33 20.10 0.87
C ALA A 20 -19.39 20.02 -0.23
N LYS A 21 -19.01 20.35 -1.47
CA LYS A 21 -19.91 20.25 -2.61
C LYS A 21 -20.13 18.76 -2.90
N PRO A 22 -21.26 18.15 -2.51
CA PRO A 22 -21.41 16.69 -2.42
C PRO A 22 -21.38 15.96 -3.76
N ASN A 23 -21.33 16.67 -4.89
CA ASN A 23 -21.39 16.11 -6.25
C ASN A 23 -20.14 16.36 -7.11
N LYS A 24 -19.08 16.97 -6.56
CA LYS A 24 -17.86 17.14 -7.32
C LYS A 24 -17.17 15.78 -7.45
N LYS A 25 -17.04 15.28 -8.67
CA LYS A 25 -16.15 14.15 -8.97
C LYS A 25 -14.71 14.64 -8.92
N VAL A 26 -13.86 13.89 -8.26
CA VAL A 26 -12.42 14.17 -8.20
C VAL A 26 -11.66 12.94 -8.64
N THR A 27 -10.52 13.16 -9.27
CA THR A 27 -9.59 12.10 -9.61
C THR A 27 -8.48 12.11 -8.58
N ILE A 28 -8.12 10.94 -8.07
CA ILE A 28 -7.00 10.71 -7.16
C ILE A 28 -6.02 9.73 -7.80
N LYS A 29 -4.73 9.94 -7.55
CA LYS A 29 -3.66 9.06 -8.00
C LYS A 29 -3.29 8.08 -6.89
N VAL A 30 -3.49 6.81 -7.15
CA VAL A 30 -3.30 5.71 -6.20
C VAL A 30 -2.11 4.85 -6.61
N GLY A 31 -1.29 4.44 -5.65
CA GLY A 31 -0.14 3.57 -5.90
C GLY A 31 -0.11 2.32 -5.04
N SER A 32 0.62 1.30 -5.53
CA SER A 32 1.08 0.15 -4.75
C SER A 32 2.51 -0.19 -5.12
N TYR A 33 3.36 -0.48 -4.11
CA TYR A 33 4.76 -0.78 -4.35
C TYR A 33 5.35 -1.72 -3.30
N ASN A 34 5.77 -2.91 -3.72
CA ASN A 34 6.58 -3.81 -2.90
C ASN A 34 8.06 -3.42 -3.02
N LEU A 35 8.68 -3.11 -1.88
CA LEU A 35 10.05 -2.58 -1.82
C LEU A 35 11.13 -3.66 -1.82
N MET A 36 10.81 -4.95 -1.79
CA MET A 36 11.77 -6.04 -1.71
C MET A 36 12.68 -6.00 -0.45
N THR A 37 12.17 -5.73 0.74
CA THR A 37 12.99 -5.53 1.95
C THR A 37 13.04 -6.73 2.91
N SER A 38 12.85 -7.95 2.43
CA SER A 38 12.80 -9.10 3.34
C SER A 38 14.11 -9.36 4.09
N ASP A 39 14.00 -9.49 5.40
CA ASP A 39 15.08 -9.78 6.38
C ASP A 39 15.96 -10.99 6.01
N SER A 40 15.43 -11.97 5.27
CA SER A 40 16.16 -13.16 4.86
C SER A 40 17.31 -12.88 3.90
N ARG A 41 17.24 -11.78 3.17
CA ARG A 41 18.25 -11.39 2.18
C ARG A 41 19.39 -10.62 2.80
N VAL A 42 19.16 -9.81 3.83
CA VAL A 42 20.23 -9.12 4.57
C VAL A 42 21.16 -10.13 5.26
N LYS A 43 20.61 -11.22 5.78
CA LYS A 43 21.43 -12.32 6.36
C LYS A 43 22.22 -13.08 5.31
N HIS A 44 21.76 -13.13 4.07
CA HIS A 44 22.49 -13.71 2.95
C HIS A 44 23.63 -12.79 2.47
N ILE A 45 23.44 -11.47 2.54
CA ILE A 45 24.44 -10.44 2.18
C ILE A 45 25.71 -10.62 3.00
N ALA A 46 25.61 -10.88 4.29
CA ALA A 46 26.75 -11.03 5.17
C ALA A 46 27.56 -12.32 4.95
N LYS A 47 27.02 -13.29 4.21
CA LYS A 47 27.63 -14.62 4.06
C LYS A 47 28.24 -14.95 2.69
N ASN A 48 27.80 -14.30 1.61
CA ASN A 48 28.21 -14.65 0.25
C ASN A 48 28.79 -13.42 -0.49
N ALA A 49 30.01 -13.53 -0.93
CA ALA A 49 30.71 -12.48 -1.69
C ALA A 49 30.14 -12.26 -3.11
N ASP A 50 29.20 -13.07 -3.57
CA ASP A 50 28.51 -12.85 -4.84
C ASP A 50 27.33 -11.92 -4.64
N MET A 51 27.63 -10.65 -4.73
CA MET A 51 26.79 -9.52 -4.41
C MET A 51 25.88 -9.08 -5.57
N SER A 52 25.76 -9.85 -6.66
CA SER A 52 25.08 -9.38 -7.87
C SER A 52 23.62 -8.97 -7.65
N HIS A 53 22.90 -9.66 -6.73
CA HIS A 53 21.53 -9.28 -6.38
C HIS A 53 21.40 -8.36 -5.17
N GLN A 54 22.43 -8.27 -4.36
CA GLN A 54 22.42 -7.65 -3.05
C GLN A 54 23.05 -6.25 -3.03
N ARG A 55 23.86 -5.94 -4.04
CA ARG A 55 24.28 -4.56 -4.31
C ARG A 55 23.10 -3.62 -4.49
N TYR A 56 21.98 -4.16 -4.94
CA TYR A 56 20.74 -3.39 -5.13
C TYR A 56 20.24 -2.75 -3.85
N TRP A 57 20.25 -3.49 -2.74
CA TRP A 57 19.54 -3.09 -1.55
C TRP A 57 20.19 -1.99 -0.74
N CYS A 58 21.41 -2.19 -0.32
CA CYS A 58 22.15 -1.19 0.46
C CYS A 58 22.40 0.08 -0.34
N HIS A 59 22.34 -0.03 -1.68
CA HIS A 59 22.60 1.06 -2.60
C HIS A 59 21.33 1.65 -3.23
N SER A 60 20.18 1.01 -3.08
CA SER A 60 18.94 1.44 -3.72
C SER A 60 17.90 2.08 -2.80
N ALA A 61 18.21 2.21 -1.50
CA ALA A 61 17.29 2.88 -0.57
C ALA A 61 16.93 4.29 -1.03
N GLN A 62 17.93 5.09 -1.45
CA GLN A 62 17.69 6.42 -2.01
C GLN A 62 16.94 6.34 -3.35
N ALA A 63 17.24 5.34 -4.18
CA ALA A 63 16.55 5.13 -5.44
C ALA A 63 15.07 4.78 -5.24
N ILE A 64 14.75 3.92 -4.25
CA ILE A 64 13.36 3.64 -3.85
C ILE A 64 12.65 4.90 -3.37
N ALA A 65 13.29 5.70 -2.51
CA ALA A 65 12.69 6.92 -2.01
C ALA A 65 12.50 7.97 -3.11
N ALA A 66 13.45 8.08 -4.05
CA ALA A 66 13.31 8.92 -5.24
C ALA A 66 12.16 8.44 -6.13
N GLN A 67 12.06 7.12 -6.37
CA GLN A 67 10.96 6.57 -7.14
C GLN A 67 9.60 6.84 -6.50
N VAL A 68 9.46 6.68 -5.17
CA VAL A 68 8.23 7.03 -4.45
C VAL A 68 7.88 8.51 -4.63
N SER A 69 8.89 9.40 -4.63
CA SER A 69 8.70 10.82 -4.92
C SER A 69 8.17 11.05 -6.35
N ASP A 70 8.79 10.39 -7.33
CA ASP A 70 8.47 10.57 -8.76
C ASP A 70 7.10 9.96 -9.11
N LEU A 71 6.67 8.93 -8.37
CA LEU A 71 5.30 8.40 -8.49
C LEU A 71 4.27 9.47 -8.18
N ASP A 72 4.54 10.36 -7.25
CA ASP A 72 3.68 11.48 -6.86
C ASP A 72 2.22 11.09 -6.63
N CYS A 73 1.99 9.95 -5.98
CA CYS A 73 0.67 9.45 -5.67
C CYS A 73 0.01 10.30 -4.57
N ASP A 74 -1.31 10.47 -4.63
CA ASP A 74 -2.06 11.09 -3.54
C ASP A 74 -2.16 10.15 -2.34
N ILE A 75 -2.20 8.84 -2.62
CA ILE A 75 -2.14 7.76 -1.64
C ILE A 75 -1.43 6.54 -2.21
N ILE A 76 -0.60 5.89 -1.41
CA ILE A 76 0.19 4.72 -1.82
C ILE A 76 0.23 3.67 -0.72
N GLY A 77 0.04 2.40 -1.08
CA GLY A 77 0.34 1.25 -0.23
C GLY A 77 1.74 0.72 -0.51
N ILE A 78 2.48 0.45 0.54
CA ILE A 78 3.84 -0.05 0.47
C ILE A 78 3.89 -1.43 1.13
N GLN A 79 4.62 -2.37 0.53
CA GLN A 79 4.84 -3.71 1.08
C GLN A 79 6.32 -3.97 1.30
N GLU A 80 6.64 -4.94 2.14
CA GLU A 80 7.99 -5.29 2.57
C GLU A 80 8.75 -4.12 3.23
N VAL A 81 8.09 -3.28 4.00
CA VAL A 81 8.74 -2.24 4.80
C VAL A 81 9.47 -2.89 5.97
N CYS A 82 10.77 -2.66 6.08
CA CYS A 82 11.60 -3.21 7.15
C CYS A 82 12.63 -2.19 7.62
N ASP A 83 12.53 -1.75 8.86
CA ASP A 83 13.45 -0.77 9.46
C ASP A 83 14.87 -1.31 9.61
N SER A 84 15.04 -2.62 9.87
CA SER A 84 16.35 -3.20 10.19
C SER A 84 17.30 -3.28 9.00
N ILE A 85 16.78 -3.23 7.78
CA ILE A 85 17.58 -3.39 6.56
C ILE A 85 18.34 -2.12 6.19
N TRP A 86 17.80 -0.98 6.57
CA TRP A 86 18.32 0.32 6.19
C TRP A 86 19.44 0.82 7.10
N GLY A 87 19.95 -0.06 7.98
CA GLY A 87 20.99 0.29 8.96
C GLY A 87 20.54 1.34 9.98
N LEU A 88 19.24 1.62 10.01
CA LEU A 88 18.62 2.66 10.80
C LEU A 88 17.70 1.99 11.82
N THR A 89 18.01 2.10 13.10
CA THR A 89 17.19 1.58 14.19
C THR A 89 16.22 2.62 14.69
N GLY A 90 14.97 2.21 14.94
CA GLY A 90 13.91 3.04 15.50
C GLY A 90 13.25 3.96 14.47
N ASP A 91 12.76 5.14 14.91
CA ASP A 91 12.05 6.15 14.09
C ASP A 91 12.85 6.71 12.90
N LYS A 92 14.10 6.28 12.75
CA LYS A 92 15.01 6.73 11.71
C LYS A 92 14.97 5.89 10.42
N GLY A 93 14.22 4.79 10.41
CA GLY A 93 14.16 3.88 9.28
C GLY A 93 13.48 4.47 8.04
N PHE A 94 12.43 3.83 7.61
CA PHE A 94 11.70 4.18 6.40
C PHE A 94 11.24 5.66 6.34
N ARG A 95 10.68 6.19 7.45
CA ARG A 95 10.22 7.59 7.51
C ARG A 95 11.35 8.58 7.23
N LYS A 96 12.49 8.40 7.91
CA LYS A 96 13.63 9.29 7.72
C LYS A 96 14.19 9.22 6.31
N LEU A 97 14.24 8.03 5.72
CA LEU A 97 14.68 7.88 4.34
C LEU A 97 13.79 8.66 3.38
N MET A 98 12.46 8.56 3.56
CA MET A 98 11.51 9.30 2.75
C MET A 98 11.65 10.82 2.95
N GLU A 99 11.83 11.29 4.19
CA GLU A 99 12.09 12.69 4.50
C GLU A 99 13.40 13.19 3.87
N ASP A 100 14.49 12.43 4.01
CA ASP A 100 15.81 12.78 3.45
C ASP A 100 15.79 12.83 1.91
N ALA A 101 14.92 12.07 1.28
CA ALA A 101 14.68 12.10 -0.16
C ALA A 101 13.71 13.21 -0.62
N GLY A 102 13.23 14.05 0.31
CA GLY A 102 12.31 15.14 -0.02
C GLY A 102 10.83 14.77 0.00
N ASN A 103 10.47 13.53 0.38
CA ASN A 103 9.08 13.08 0.48
C ASN A 103 8.37 13.60 1.75
N THR A 104 8.47 14.89 2.02
CA THR A 104 7.89 15.53 3.22
C THR A 104 6.39 15.77 3.11
N GLN A 105 5.82 15.68 1.91
CA GLN A 105 4.39 15.82 1.63
C GLN A 105 3.57 14.63 2.14
N TYR A 106 4.23 13.47 2.35
CA TYR A 106 3.55 12.26 2.81
C TYR A 106 3.48 12.17 4.33
N LYS A 107 2.31 11.80 4.84
CA LYS A 107 2.15 11.18 6.16
C LYS A 107 2.12 9.67 6.01
N TRP A 108 2.83 8.98 6.90
CA TRP A 108 3.01 7.54 6.85
C TRP A 108 2.31 6.85 8.02
N ILE A 109 1.48 5.88 7.71
CA ILE A 109 0.81 5.00 8.66
C ILE A 109 1.55 3.68 8.65
N LEU A 110 2.23 3.37 9.78
CA LEU A 110 3.01 2.16 9.99
C LEU A 110 2.68 1.60 11.37
N TYR A 111 2.50 0.29 11.45
CA TYR A 111 2.27 -0.42 12.70
C TYR A 111 3.29 -1.54 12.87
N PRO A 112 3.95 -1.65 14.06
CA PRO A 112 4.86 -2.74 14.34
C PRO A 112 4.17 -4.10 14.19
N ASN A 113 4.81 -5.05 13.52
CA ASN A 113 4.20 -6.37 13.29
C ASN A 113 4.30 -7.35 14.48
N GLY A 114 4.50 -6.84 15.70
CA GLY A 114 4.42 -7.61 16.94
C GLY A 114 5.53 -8.65 17.18
N SER A 115 6.55 -8.71 16.34
CA SER A 115 7.70 -9.59 16.55
C SER A 115 8.62 -9.03 17.63
N LYS A 116 8.93 -9.82 18.65
CA LYS A 116 9.82 -9.43 19.75
C LYS A 116 11.16 -8.89 19.21
N GLY A 117 11.39 -7.60 19.36
CA GLY A 117 12.69 -6.96 19.11
C GLY A 117 13.01 -6.58 17.66
N ASN A 118 12.18 -6.91 16.68
CA ASN A 118 12.31 -6.46 15.30
C ASN A 118 11.15 -5.54 14.96
N LEU A 119 11.44 -4.29 14.66
CA LEU A 119 10.50 -3.31 14.14
C LEU A 119 10.33 -3.55 12.63
N SER A 120 9.86 -4.71 12.23
CA SER A 120 9.45 -4.92 10.86
C SER A 120 7.98 -4.52 10.71
N TYR A 121 7.71 -3.71 9.71
CA TYR A 121 6.38 -3.16 9.45
C TYR A 121 5.81 -3.76 8.19
N ASP A 122 6.12 -4.84 7.70
CA ASP A 122 5.71 -5.51 6.46
C ASP A 122 4.92 -4.62 5.45
N VAL A 123 3.89 -3.90 5.92
CA VAL A 123 3.06 -3.02 5.09
C VAL A 123 2.88 -1.63 5.70
N ALA A 124 2.72 -0.61 4.84
CA ALA A 124 2.50 0.77 5.22
C ALA A 124 1.52 1.47 4.26
N ILE A 125 1.02 2.63 4.67
CA ILE A 125 0.26 3.55 3.83
C ILE A 125 0.92 4.92 3.90
N GLY A 126 1.17 5.54 2.74
CA GLY A 126 1.53 6.94 2.60
C GLY A 126 0.39 7.72 1.97
N TYR A 127 0.07 8.89 2.50
CA TYR A 127 -0.91 9.79 1.90
C TYR A 127 -0.45 11.24 1.98
N LYS A 128 -0.80 12.05 0.98
CA LYS A 128 -0.55 13.49 0.98
C LYS A 128 -1.53 14.20 1.90
N SER A 129 -1.01 14.90 2.91
CA SER A 129 -1.85 15.61 3.89
C SER A 129 -2.59 16.82 3.32
N GLU A 130 -2.17 17.32 2.18
CA GLU A 130 -2.89 18.35 1.41
C GLU A 130 -4.13 17.80 0.70
N VAL A 131 -4.14 16.50 0.36
CA VAL A 131 -5.25 15.82 -0.32
C VAL A 131 -6.19 15.15 0.66
N PHE A 132 -5.64 14.54 1.71
CA PHE A 132 -6.42 13.75 2.67
C PHE A 132 -6.17 14.15 4.12
N THR A 133 -7.24 14.05 4.91
CA THR A 133 -7.20 14.06 6.38
C THR A 133 -7.49 12.66 6.90
N GLU A 134 -6.59 12.12 7.72
CA GLU A 134 -6.79 10.85 8.42
C GLU A 134 -7.84 11.02 9.52
N LEU A 135 -8.90 10.21 9.46
CA LEU A 135 -9.93 10.16 10.48
C LEU A 135 -9.70 9.01 11.45
N GLU A 136 -9.23 7.87 10.92
CA GLU A 136 -8.97 6.66 11.67
C GLU A 136 -8.00 5.78 10.89
N SER A 137 -7.14 5.04 11.58
CA SER A 137 -6.27 4.04 10.97
C SER A 137 -6.02 2.87 11.92
N GLY A 138 -5.53 1.77 11.37
CA GLY A 138 -5.23 0.60 12.18
C GLY A 138 -4.54 -0.51 11.39
N ILE A 139 -4.32 -1.59 12.11
CA ILE A 139 -3.76 -2.83 11.57
C ILE A 139 -4.67 -4.00 11.94
N TYR A 140 -4.82 -4.97 11.04
CA TYR A 140 -5.40 -6.26 11.34
C TYR A 140 -4.60 -7.39 10.69
N TRP A 141 -4.85 -8.62 11.17
CA TRP A 141 -4.06 -9.77 10.77
C TRP A 141 -4.87 -10.72 9.90
N LEU A 142 -4.27 -11.13 8.79
CA LEU A 142 -4.87 -12.01 7.80
C LEU A 142 -4.85 -13.49 8.22
N ALA A 143 -4.56 -13.75 9.49
CA ALA A 143 -4.43 -15.07 10.08
C ALA A 143 -5.69 -15.53 10.85
N GLY A 144 -6.82 -14.86 10.61
CA GLY A 144 -8.13 -15.19 11.18
C GLY A 144 -8.42 -14.60 12.56
N ILE A 145 -7.47 -13.85 13.15
CA ILE A 145 -7.66 -13.08 14.38
C ILE A 145 -7.44 -11.61 14.04
N PHE A 146 -8.50 -10.81 14.19
CA PHE A 146 -8.54 -9.45 13.69
C PHE A 146 -7.60 -8.48 14.43
N ASP A 147 -7.53 -8.57 15.74
CA ASP A 147 -6.91 -7.56 16.61
C ASP A 147 -5.55 -7.95 17.18
N ARG A 148 -5.01 -9.12 16.81
CA ARG A 148 -3.75 -9.64 17.35
C ARG A 148 -2.88 -10.24 16.28
N SER A 149 -1.57 -10.14 16.49
CA SER A 149 -0.56 -10.78 15.64
C SER A 149 -0.48 -12.30 15.79
N GLU A 150 -1.50 -12.92 16.33
CA GLU A 150 -1.62 -14.37 16.51
C GLU A 150 -2.39 -14.97 15.32
N ALA A 151 -2.08 -16.22 14.98
CA ALA A 151 -2.84 -16.95 13.99
C ALA A 151 -3.82 -17.89 14.70
N LEU A 152 -4.97 -18.14 14.07
CA LEU A 152 -5.83 -19.25 14.50
C LEU A 152 -5.02 -20.55 14.49
N PRO A 153 -5.25 -21.49 15.44
CA PRO A 153 -4.59 -22.80 15.44
C PRO A 153 -4.74 -23.56 14.12
N THR A 154 -5.83 -23.30 13.41
CA THR A 154 -6.15 -23.90 12.10
C THR A 154 -5.68 -23.09 10.91
N ALA A 155 -5.05 -21.92 11.15
CA ALA A 155 -4.59 -21.07 10.06
C ALA A 155 -3.47 -21.75 9.24
N PRO A 156 -3.54 -21.69 7.91
CA PRO A 156 -2.52 -22.27 7.06
C PRO A 156 -1.13 -21.66 7.30
N LYS A 157 -0.09 -22.42 6.98
CA LYS A 157 1.32 -21.96 7.12
C LYS A 157 1.55 -20.66 6.39
N GLY A 158 2.21 -19.72 7.06
CA GLY A 158 2.61 -18.43 6.48
C GLY A 158 1.50 -17.38 6.40
N SER A 159 0.26 -17.70 6.78
CA SER A 159 -0.88 -16.78 6.72
C SER A 159 -0.84 -15.65 7.75
N LYS A 160 0.12 -15.65 8.68
CA LYS A 160 0.32 -14.55 9.63
C LYS A 160 0.89 -13.31 8.91
N ARG A 161 0.03 -12.61 8.19
CA ARG A 161 0.33 -11.40 7.43
C ARG A 161 -0.51 -10.24 7.92
N PRO A 162 0.03 -9.02 8.00
CA PRO A 162 -0.73 -7.84 8.36
C PRO A 162 -1.43 -7.22 7.14
N CYS A 163 -2.50 -6.47 7.44
CA CYS A 163 -3.06 -5.45 6.56
C CYS A 163 -3.17 -4.16 7.36
N VAL A 164 -2.60 -3.08 6.84
CA VAL A 164 -2.77 -1.73 7.39
C VAL A 164 -3.90 -1.05 6.64
N TRP A 165 -4.73 -0.30 7.36
CA TRP A 165 -5.86 0.40 6.78
C TRP A 165 -5.96 1.84 7.29
N ALA A 166 -6.62 2.68 6.49
CA ALA A 166 -6.92 4.06 6.83
C ALA A 166 -8.34 4.42 6.37
N LYS A 167 -9.04 5.17 7.20
CA LYS A 167 -10.25 5.91 6.87
C LYS A 167 -9.86 7.37 6.68
N LEU A 168 -9.97 7.84 5.47
CA LEU A 168 -9.51 9.15 5.05
C LEU A 168 -10.67 10.01 4.59
N GLN A 169 -10.58 11.31 4.83
CA GLN A 169 -11.47 12.30 4.24
C GLN A 169 -10.72 13.09 3.17
N HIS A 170 -11.25 13.11 1.95
CA HIS A 170 -10.72 13.97 0.91
C HIS A 170 -10.99 15.44 1.23
N ASN A 171 -9.94 16.27 1.33
CA ASN A 171 -10.02 17.61 1.91
C ASN A 171 -10.95 18.55 1.12
N GLU A 172 -10.93 18.47 -0.22
CA GLU A 172 -11.72 19.34 -1.06
C GLU A 172 -13.21 18.98 -1.09
N THR A 173 -13.53 17.68 -1.07
CA THR A 173 -14.92 17.22 -1.28
C THR A 173 -15.61 16.75 -0.01
N GLY A 174 -14.86 16.52 1.07
CA GLY A 174 -15.36 15.92 2.31
C GLY A 174 -15.74 14.44 2.19
N LYS A 175 -15.56 13.82 1.01
CA LYS A 175 -15.87 12.39 0.80
C LYS A 175 -14.95 11.49 1.62
N ILE A 176 -15.50 10.39 2.09
CA ILE A 176 -14.76 9.38 2.86
C ILE A 176 -14.26 8.30 1.90
N LEU A 177 -13.01 7.87 2.11
CA LEU A 177 -12.35 6.77 1.43
C LEU A 177 -11.79 5.81 2.47
N TYR A 178 -11.97 4.50 2.28
CA TYR A 178 -11.19 3.49 2.98
C TYR A 178 -10.08 2.98 2.08
N PHE A 179 -8.88 2.91 2.63
CA PHE A 179 -7.70 2.43 1.92
C PHE A 179 -7.01 1.34 2.72
N PHE A 180 -6.65 0.25 2.06
CA PHE A 180 -6.01 -0.92 2.66
C PHE A 180 -4.73 -1.27 1.91
N SER A 181 -3.65 -1.56 2.64
CA SER A 181 -2.40 -2.09 2.11
C SER A 181 -2.15 -3.47 2.68
N ALA A 182 -1.99 -4.48 1.81
CA ALA A 182 -1.85 -5.88 2.19
C ALA A 182 -0.66 -6.55 1.49
N HIS A 183 -0.16 -7.64 2.11
CA HIS A 183 0.85 -8.50 1.52
C HIS A 183 0.51 -9.96 1.86
N PHE A 184 0.06 -10.74 0.87
CA PHE A 184 -0.36 -12.13 1.08
C PHE A 184 0.82 -13.09 1.09
N VAL A 185 0.63 -14.26 1.68
CA VAL A 185 1.65 -15.31 1.66
C VAL A 185 1.86 -15.83 0.24
N VAL A 186 3.12 -16.12 -0.11
CA VAL A 186 3.47 -16.69 -1.42
C VAL A 186 2.84 -18.07 -1.60
N PRO A 187 2.13 -18.35 -2.72
CA PRO A 187 1.52 -19.68 -2.98
C PRO A 187 2.52 -20.83 -2.96
N GLY A 188 3.80 -20.58 -3.23
CA GLY A 188 4.89 -21.54 -3.08
C GLY A 188 5.13 -21.99 -1.64
N ILE A 189 4.70 -21.20 -0.64
CA ILE A 189 4.71 -21.58 0.79
C ILE A 189 3.40 -22.27 1.14
N SER A 190 2.26 -21.71 0.74
CA SER A 190 0.92 -22.26 0.97
C SER A 190 -0.10 -21.61 0.03
N LYS A 191 -0.65 -22.39 -0.89
CA LYS A 191 -1.78 -21.97 -1.74
C LYS A 191 -3.03 -21.70 -0.91
N GLU A 192 -3.31 -22.56 0.06
CA GLU A 192 -4.43 -22.39 0.99
C GLU A 192 -4.24 -21.14 1.85
N GLY A 193 -2.99 -20.88 2.31
CA GLY A 193 -2.66 -19.68 3.07
C GLY A 193 -2.83 -18.41 2.25
N ASN A 194 -2.54 -18.44 0.96
CA ASN A 194 -2.74 -17.29 0.05
C ASN A 194 -4.24 -16.98 -0.10
N ALA A 195 -5.09 -18.00 -0.36
CA ALA A 195 -6.54 -17.83 -0.39
C ALA A 195 -7.09 -17.36 0.97
N PHE A 196 -6.63 -17.96 2.07
CA PHE A 196 -7.03 -17.61 3.42
C PHE A 196 -6.69 -16.14 3.77
N ASN A 197 -5.51 -15.64 3.34
CA ASN A 197 -5.18 -14.23 3.48
C ASN A 197 -6.16 -13.34 2.73
N ALA A 198 -6.49 -13.69 1.50
CA ALA A 198 -7.45 -12.94 0.69
C ALA A 198 -8.85 -12.90 1.33
N GLU A 199 -9.38 -14.07 1.76
CA GLU A 199 -10.67 -14.17 2.45
C GLU A 199 -10.73 -13.30 3.72
N ASN A 200 -9.69 -13.37 4.56
CA ASN A 200 -9.63 -12.55 5.77
C ASN A 200 -9.44 -11.07 5.43
N CYS A 201 -8.67 -10.74 4.40
CA CYS A 201 -8.48 -9.36 3.97
C CYS A 201 -9.81 -8.70 3.61
N ILE A 202 -10.58 -9.30 2.69
CA ILE A 202 -11.86 -8.74 2.25
C ILE A 202 -12.92 -8.79 3.36
N THR A 203 -12.99 -9.87 4.14
CA THR A 203 -13.96 -10.00 5.24
C THR A 203 -13.79 -8.89 6.28
N TYR A 204 -12.56 -8.60 6.68
CA TYR A 204 -12.29 -7.56 7.67
C TYR A 204 -12.40 -6.16 7.08
N ALA A 205 -12.00 -5.95 5.82
CA ALA A 205 -12.22 -4.70 5.12
C ALA A 205 -13.72 -4.36 5.06
N GLU A 206 -14.54 -5.30 4.66
CA GLU A 206 -15.99 -5.11 4.57
C GLU A 206 -16.65 -4.82 5.92
N LYS A 207 -16.18 -5.48 7.00
CA LYS A 207 -16.61 -5.21 8.36
C LYS A 207 -16.29 -3.78 8.81
N LEU A 208 -15.09 -3.27 8.47
CA LEU A 208 -14.67 -1.90 8.80
C LEU A 208 -15.45 -0.86 8.01
N ILE A 209 -15.64 -1.09 6.72
CA ILE A 209 -16.35 -0.17 5.83
C ILE A 209 -17.83 -0.10 6.18
N GLY A 210 -18.45 -1.22 6.53
CA GLY A 210 -19.86 -1.37 6.91
C GLY A 210 -20.88 -1.12 5.80
N SER A 211 -20.58 -0.29 4.81
CA SER A 211 -21.50 0.08 3.71
C SER A 211 -20.81 0.02 2.35
N ARG A 212 -21.44 -0.64 1.38
CA ARG A 212 -20.98 -0.67 -0.02
C ARG A 212 -21.02 0.70 -0.74
N LYS A 213 -21.60 1.72 -0.10
CA LYS A 213 -21.66 3.06 -0.68
C LYS A 213 -20.41 3.89 -0.41
N VAL A 214 -19.53 3.43 0.48
CA VAL A 214 -18.31 4.14 0.80
C VAL A 214 -17.21 3.67 -0.15
N PRO A 215 -16.59 4.57 -0.92
CA PRO A 215 -15.46 4.26 -1.78
C PRO A 215 -14.35 3.55 -1.01
N SER A 216 -13.81 2.49 -1.59
CA SER A 216 -12.82 1.68 -0.89
C SER A 216 -11.83 1.07 -1.87
N ILE A 217 -10.56 0.98 -1.46
CA ILE A 217 -9.45 0.50 -2.28
C ILE A 217 -8.63 -0.49 -1.45
N ILE A 218 -8.32 -1.67 -2.00
CA ILE A 218 -7.31 -2.58 -1.47
C ILE A 218 -6.16 -2.62 -2.45
N VAL A 219 -4.95 -2.32 -1.98
CA VAL A 219 -3.74 -2.45 -2.77
C VAL A 219 -2.78 -3.42 -2.12
N GLY A 220 -1.87 -3.99 -2.89
CA GLY A 220 -0.79 -4.78 -2.33
C GLY A 220 -0.20 -5.82 -3.25
N ASP A 221 0.81 -6.49 -2.71
CA ASP A 221 1.34 -7.72 -3.27
C ASP A 221 0.49 -8.90 -2.80
N PHE A 222 -0.42 -9.34 -3.67
CA PHE A 222 -1.25 -10.52 -3.38
C PHE A 222 -0.49 -11.82 -3.59
N ASN A 223 0.73 -11.75 -4.13
CA ASN A 223 1.51 -12.94 -4.53
C ASN A 223 0.70 -13.89 -5.43
N ALA A 224 -0.30 -13.37 -6.13
CA ALA A 224 -1.27 -14.11 -6.91
C ALA A 224 -1.63 -13.33 -8.17
N ALA A 225 -1.46 -13.88 -9.34
CA ALA A 225 -2.02 -13.36 -10.57
C ALA A 225 -3.42 -13.95 -10.83
N LYS A 226 -4.14 -13.45 -11.83
CA LYS A 226 -5.44 -13.99 -12.25
C LYS A 226 -5.35 -15.50 -12.49
N GLY A 227 -6.25 -16.26 -11.91
CA GLY A 227 -6.24 -17.73 -11.87
C GLY A 227 -5.47 -18.33 -10.70
N ALA A 228 -4.91 -17.51 -9.79
CA ALA A 228 -4.32 -17.98 -8.55
C ALA A 228 -5.24 -17.70 -7.35
N PRO A 229 -5.18 -18.54 -6.29
CA PRO A 229 -6.22 -18.56 -5.25
C PRO A 229 -6.50 -17.20 -4.60
N GLY A 230 -5.48 -16.44 -4.22
CA GLY A 230 -5.69 -15.16 -3.53
C GLY A 230 -6.34 -14.11 -4.43
N PHE A 231 -5.96 -14.04 -5.70
CA PHE A 231 -6.60 -13.15 -6.67
C PHE A 231 -8.06 -13.56 -6.92
N ASP A 232 -8.29 -14.86 -7.18
CA ASP A 232 -9.61 -15.36 -7.53
C ASP A 232 -10.62 -15.22 -6.38
N VAL A 233 -10.17 -15.27 -5.12
CA VAL A 233 -10.99 -14.97 -3.94
C VAL A 233 -11.42 -13.50 -3.92
N VAL A 234 -10.50 -12.57 -4.16
CA VAL A 234 -10.81 -11.13 -4.15
C VAL A 234 -11.80 -10.79 -5.26
N GLU A 235 -11.51 -11.15 -6.51
CA GLU A 235 -12.39 -10.91 -7.65
C GLU A 235 -13.72 -11.67 -7.54
N GLY A 236 -13.69 -12.93 -7.09
CA GLY A 236 -14.86 -13.78 -6.90
C GLY A 236 -15.83 -13.28 -5.83
N SER A 237 -15.42 -12.34 -4.98
CA SER A 237 -16.30 -11.70 -3.98
C SER A 237 -17.45 -10.90 -4.60
N GLY A 238 -17.31 -10.49 -5.87
CA GLY A 238 -18.27 -9.66 -6.59
C GLY A 238 -18.38 -8.23 -6.05
N ARG A 239 -17.41 -7.81 -5.25
CA ARG A 239 -17.31 -6.44 -4.74
C ARG A 239 -16.03 -5.76 -5.21
N TRP A 240 -14.90 -6.46 -5.12
CA TRP A 240 -13.56 -5.93 -5.39
C TRP A 240 -13.13 -6.31 -6.80
N HIS A 241 -12.80 -5.31 -7.62
CA HIS A 241 -12.40 -5.50 -9.00
C HIS A 241 -11.03 -4.86 -9.25
N ASP A 242 -10.15 -5.60 -9.89
CA ASP A 242 -8.79 -5.12 -10.18
C ASP A 242 -8.80 -4.11 -11.33
N VAL A 243 -8.20 -2.95 -11.09
CA VAL A 243 -8.16 -1.81 -12.03
C VAL A 243 -7.51 -2.18 -13.35
N PHE A 244 -6.43 -2.99 -13.33
CA PHE A 244 -5.79 -3.42 -14.55
C PHE A 244 -6.74 -4.24 -15.43
N TYR A 245 -7.50 -5.18 -14.83
CA TYR A 245 -8.41 -6.02 -15.62
C TYR A 245 -9.66 -5.26 -16.08
N ILE A 246 -10.18 -4.31 -15.28
CA ILE A 246 -11.23 -3.39 -15.73
C ILE A 246 -10.79 -2.69 -17.03
N LEU A 247 -9.68 -1.97 -16.98
CA LEU A 247 -9.21 -1.16 -18.10
C LEU A 247 -8.74 -2.00 -19.29
N LYS A 248 -8.18 -3.20 -19.04
CA LYS A 248 -7.83 -4.15 -20.09
C LYS A 248 -9.06 -4.64 -20.87
N ASP A 249 -10.11 -5.01 -20.15
CA ASP A 249 -11.34 -5.54 -20.74
C ASP A 249 -12.12 -4.43 -21.48
N GLU A 250 -11.94 -3.17 -21.07
CA GLU A 250 -12.45 -1.98 -21.77
C GLU A 250 -11.56 -1.54 -22.95
N GLY A 251 -10.40 -2.17 -23.16
CA GLY A 251 -9.47 -1.82 -24.24
C GLY A 251 -8.73 -0.50 -24.01
N MET A 252 -8.63 -0.02 -22.79
CA MET A 252 -8.00 1.25 -22.41
C MET A 252 -6.50 1.16 -22.14
N LEU A 253 -5.94 -0.06 -22.06
CA LEU A 253 -4.51 -0.27 -21.84
C LEU A 253 -3.78 -0.52 -23.16
N ASP A 254 -2.57 0.03 -23.28
CA ASP A 254 -1.72 -0.26 -24.41
C ASP A 254 -1.14 -1.71 -24.35
N GLU A 255 -0.62 -2.16 -25.50
CA GLU A 255 -0.11 -3.54 -25.64
C GLU A 255 1.11 -3.79 -24.72
N SER A 256 1.94 -2.77 -24.48
CA SER A 256 3.13 -2.90 -23.64
C SER A 256 2.75 -3.13 -22.19
N GLU A 257 1.66 -2.50 -21.72
CA GLU A 257 1.15 -2.68 -20.37
C GLU A 257 0.51 -4.05 -20.18
N THR A 258 -0.21 -4.54 -21.18
CA THR A 258 -0.91 -5.83 -21.09
C THR A 258 0.00 -7.05 -21.16
N LYS A 259 1.20 -6.93 -21.73
CA LYS A 259 2.15 -8.05 -21.90
C LYS A 259 3.15 -8.22 -20.77
N LYS A 260 3.43 -7.16 -20.01
CA LYS A 260 4.46 -7.16 -18.97
C LYS A 260 3.82 -7.21 -17.57
N GLY A 261 4.40 -8.03 -16.71
CA GLY A 261 3.99 -8.14 -15.31
C GLY A 261 4.50 -7.00 -14.42
N THR A 262 4.23 -7.12 -13.13
CA THR A 262 4.63 -6.16 -12.11
C THR A 262 5.86 -6.60 -11.31
N CYS A 263 6.43 -7.76 -11.63
CA CYS A 263 7.62 -8.29 -10.97
C CYS A 263 8.64 -8.74 -12.01
N ASN A 264 9.92 -8.42 -11.80
CA ASN A 264 11.03 -8.84 -12.68
C ASN A 264 11.68 -10.14 -12.20
N ALA A 265 11.22 -10.72 -11.10
CA ALA A 265 11.77 -11.93 -10.48
C ALA A 265 13.31 -11.89 -10.33
N LYS A 266 13.87 -10.71 -10.08
CA LYS A 266 15.32 -10.43 -9.96
C LYS A 266 16.11 -10.56 -11.27
N ASN A 267 15.44 -10.62 -12.40
CA ASN A 267 16.07 -10.62 -13.71
C ASN A 267 15.62 -9.41 -14.53
N GLU A 268 16.44 -8.37 -14.53
CA GLU A 268 16.14 -7.12 -15.26
C GLU A 268 16.03 -7.30 -16.76
N GLN A 269 16.56 -8.38 -17.31
CA GLN A 269 16.56 -8.64 -18.74
C GLN A 269 15.30 -9.39 -19.20
N SER A 270 14.55 -9.99 -18.26
CA SER A 270 13.40 -10.82 -18.56
C SER A 270 12.22 -10.50 -17.65
N ILE A 271 11.48 -9.44 -17.99
CA ILE A 271 10.23 -9.10 -17.31
C ILE A 271 9.16 -10.10 -17.74
N SER A 272 8.74 -10.95 -16.82
CA SER A 272 7.66 -11.91 -17.06
C SER A 272 6.30 -11.21 -17.15
N GLY A 273 5.28 -11.93 -17.63
CA GLY A 273 3.88 -11.46 -17.58
C GLY A 273 3.22 -11.63 -16.21
N TRP A 274 3.94 -12.11 -15.18
CA TRP A 274 3.37 -12.33 -13.85
C TRP A 274 3.07 -11.02 -13.14
N ARG A 275 1.83 -10.90 -12.63
CA ARG A 275 1.30 -9.68 -11.98
C ARG A 275 0.81 -10.02 -10.58
N PRO A 276 1.67 -10.02 -9.57
CA PRO A 276 1.29 -10.25 -8.18
C PRO A 276 0.77 -9.01 -7.46
N ASP A 277 1.06 -7.81 -8.00
CA ASP A 277 0.71 -6.53 -7.39
C ASP A 277 -0.60 -6.01 -7.98
N HIS A 278 -1.50 -5.55 -7.11
CA HIS A 278 -2.87 -5.21 -7.45
C HIS A 278 -3.32 -3.89 -6.85
N ILE A 279 -4.21 -3.20 -7.57
CA ILE A 279 -5.05 -2.12 -7.09
C ILE A 279 -6.48 -2.57 -7.35
N THR A 280 -7.21 -2.95 -6.30
CA THR A 280 -8.61 -3.36 -6.39
C THR A 280 -9.52 -2.30 -5.82
N ILE A 281 -10.63 -2.05 -6.50
CA ILE A 281 -11.61 -1.02 -6.14
C ILE A 281 -12.99 -1.65 -5.97
N ASP A 282 -13.83 -1.04 -5.16
CA ASP A 282 -15.26 -1.35 -5.16
C ASP A 282 -16.02 -0.53 -6.22
N GLY A 283 -17.28 -0.92 -6.50
CA GLY A 283 -18.09 -0.38 -7.59
C GLY A 283 -18.48 1.11 -7.47
N ASN A 284 -18.02 1.83 -6.43
CA ASN A 284 -18.27 3.27 -6.28
C ASN A 284 -17.11 4.13 -6.82
N LEU A 285 -16.06 3.47 -7.29
CA LEU A 285 -14.91 4.10 -7.93
C LEU A 285 -14.89 3.77 -9.41
N THR A 286 -14.39 4.70 -10.21
CA THR A 286 -14.19 4.50 -11.66
C THR A 286 -12.70 4.52 -11.95
N ALA A 287 -12.19 3.48 -12.60
CA ALA A 287 -10.83 3.44 -13.11
C ALA A 287 -10.70 4.36 -14.34
N GLU A 288 -9.71 5.26 -14.35
CA GLU A 288 -9.46 6.17 -15.48
C GLU A 288 -8.15 5.83 -16.20
N SER A 289 -7.12 5.44 -15.45
CA SER A 289 -5.84 5.01 -16.02
C SER A 289 -5.15 3.98 -15.13
N PHE A 290 -4.21 3.25 -15.71
CA PHE A 290 -3.32 2.33 -15.01
C PHE A 290 -1.95 2.29 -15.69
N LYS A 291 -0.88 2.26 -14.90
CA LYS A 291 0.50 2.14 -15.39
C LYS A 291 1.34 1.31 -14.43
N THR A 292 2.15 0.43 -14.97
CA THR A 292 3.29 -0.19 -14.26
C THR A 292 4.54 0.64 -14.56
N VAL A 293 5.13 1.24 -13.52
CA VAL A 293 6.27 2.13 -13.66
C VAL A 293 7.57 1.33 -13.66
N ARG A 294 8.26 1.34 -14.80
CA ARG A 294 9.48 0.53 -15.06
C ARG A 294 10.68 1.43 -15.31
N ASP A 295 10.80 2.49 -14.50
CA ASP A 295 11.91 3.43 -14.59
C ASP A 295 13.11 2.90 -13.79
N LYS A 296 14.31 3.09 -14.33
CA LYS A 296 15.56 2.77 -13.66
C LYS A 296 16.11 3.99 -12.95
N TYR A 297 16.81 3.75 -11.85
CA TYR A 297 17.38 4.80 -11.03
C TYR A 297 18.88 4.58 -10.84
N PRO A 298 19.66 5.65 -10.74
CA PRO A 298 21.08 5.55 -10.45
C PRO A 298 21.31 4.99 -9.04
N THR A 299 22.24 4.09 -8.92
CA THR A 299 22.71 3.54 -7.66
C THR A 299 24.04 4.18 -7.26
N THR A 300 24.50 3.95 -6.03
CA THR A 300 25.74 4.56 -5.52
C THR A 300 27.00 4.15 -6.27
N ASP A 301 26.96 3.08 -7.05
CA ASP A 301 28.07 2.64 -7.92
C ASP A 301 28.03 3.25 -9.33
N GLY A 302 27.03 4.15 -9.59
CA GLY A 302 26.88 4.86 -10.86
C GLY A 302 26.20 4.06 -11.97
N THR A 303 25.70 2.87 -11.67
CA THR A 303 24.88 2.08 -12.61
C THR A 303 23.40 2.40 -12.43
N GLU A 304 22.58 2.08 -13.44
CA GLU A 304 21.12 2.26 -13.36
C GLU A 304 20.41 0.91 -13.26
N HIS A 305 19.59 0.78 -12.23
CA HIS A 305 18.84 -0.44 -11.93
C HIS A 305 17.41 -0.15 -11.55
N TYR A 306 16.56 -1.17 -11.62
CA TYR A 306 15.25 -1.10 -10.99
C TYR A 306 15.43 -1.15 -9.47
N PRO A 307 14.81 -0.21 -8.72
CA PRO A 307 15.03 -0.13 -7.26
C PRO A 307 14.53 -1.35 -6.49
N SER A 308 13.56 -2.09 -7.01
CA SER A 308 12.99 -3.32 -6.42
C SER A 308 12.89 -4.43 -7.47
N ASP A 309 12.68 -5.68 -7.04
CA ASP A 309 12.27 -6.78 -7.91
C ASP A 309 10.77 -6.73 -8.28
N HIS A 310 10.03 -5.79 -7.68
CA HIS A 310 8.70 -5.38 -8.11
C HIS A 310 8.73 -4.00 -8.77
N PHE A 311 7.78 -3.77 -9.66
CA PHE A 311 7.52 -2.47 -10.26
C PHE A 311 6.33 -1.82 -9.57
N PRO A 312 6.44 -0.55 -9.17
CA PRO A 312 5.26 0.16 -8.67
C PRO A 312 4.17 0.20 -9.74
N ILE A 313 2.94 0.05 -9.28
CA ILE A 313 1.75 0.24 -10.09
C ILE A 313 1.01 1.48 -9.62
N VAL A 314 0.50 2.25 -10.56
CA VAL A 314 -0.27 3.47 -10.30
C VAL A 314 -1.55 3.47 -11.10
N ALA A 315 -2.59 4.06 -10.55
CA ALA A 315 -3.88 4.23 -11.19
C ALA A 315 -4.45 5.61 -10.89
N GLU A 316 -5.17 6.18 -11.82
CA GLU A 316 -6.04 7.32 -11.58
C GLU A 316 -7.47 6.81 -11.41
N LEU A 317 -8.06 7.20 -10.29
CA LEU A 317 -9.40 6.77 -9.89
C LEU A 317 -10.28 7.99 -9.64
N LYS A 318 -11.49 7.94 -10.19
CA LYS A 318 -12.50 8.96 -9.98
C LYS A 318 -13.52 8.52 -8.95
N PHE A 319 -13.84 9.41 -8.00
CA PHE A 319 -14.83 9.19 -6.95
C PHE A 319 -15.60 10.45 -6.54
#